data_7eefb2050714f097fc6ead886067e56d
#
_entry.id   7eefb2050714f097fc6ead886067e56d
#
_cell.length_a   1.000
_cell.length_b   1.000
_cell.length_c   1.000
_cell.angle_alpha   90.00
_cell.angle_beta   90.00
_cell.angle_gamma   90.00
#
_symmetry.space_group_name_H-M   'P 1'
#
loop_
_entity.id
_entity.type
_entity.pdbx_description
1 polymer ?
#
loop_
_entity_poly.entity_id
_entity_poly.type
_entity_poly.pdbx_seq_one_letter_code
_entity_poly.pdbx_strand_id
1 'polypeptide(L)'
;MPTIEERRRASRLIASLNVFLSEGTAHYVVDTANVSDRGLCLRPTKVFPVGTQLHLVFGQPPELPILSAQGIVRWSEGGKGGGVEFTSISADDHQALLRFVNSQSRPEQA
;
A
#
# COMPACT_ATOMS: atom_id res chain seq x y z
N MET A 1 17.09 8.46 18.52
CA MET A 1 16.60 7.92 18.35
C MET A 1 15.61 8.15 17.75
N PRO A 2 15.40 8.56 17.37
CA PRO A 2 14.42 8.92 16.72
C PRO A 2 13.95 7.96 15.90
N THR A 3 14.33 6.95 15.94
CA THR A 3 13.88 6.04 15.05
C THR A 3 12.43 5.95 15.01
N ILE A 4 11.70 6.13 16.04
CA ILE A 4 10.28 6.09 15.97
C ILE A 4 9.78 7.21 15.19
N GLU A 5 10.33 8.35 15.38
CA GLU A 5 9.93 9.43 14.65
C GLU A 5 10.22 9.25 13.25
N GLU A 6 11.31 8.71 12.91
CA GLU A 6 11.61 8.49 11.58
C GLU A 6 10.72 7.54 10.95
N ARG A 7 10.28 6.55 11.64
CA ARG A 7 9.36 5.67 11.07
C ARG A 7 8.08 6.33 10.85
N ARG A 8 7.69 7.21 11.68
CA ARG A 8 6.51 7.89 11.49
C ARG A 8 6.62 8.74 10.35
N ARG A 9 7.73 9.16 9.96
CA ARG A 9 7.85 9.99 8.86
C ARG A 9 7.55 9.26 7.64
N ALA A 10 7.57 7.97 7.60
CA ALA A 10 7.14 7.27 6.45
C ALA A 10 5.68 7.56 6.42
N SER A 11 5.27 8.50 5.71
CA SER A 11 3.93 8.98 5.72
C SER A 11 2.94 7.94 5.30
N ARG A 12 1.81 7.92 5.97
CA ARG A 12 0.73 7.09 5.58
C ARG A 12 -0.41 7.96 5.17
N LEU A 13 -0.95 7.70 4.01
CA LEU A 13 -2.07 8.45 3.50
C LEU A 13 -3.33 7.64 3.65
N ILE A 14 -4.36 8.17 4.28
CA ILE A 14 -5.63 7.51 4.38
C ILE A 14 -6.29 7.70 3.03
N ALA A 15 -6.33 6.66 2.24
CA ALA A 15 -6.84 6.74 0.89
C ALA A 15 -7.43 5.41 0.50
N SER A 16 -8.56 5.46 -0.20
CA SER A 16 -9.23 4.27 -0.66
C SER A 16 -8.92 4.12 -2.14
N LEU A 17 -7.97 3.27 -2.45
CA LEU A 17 -7.59 2.98 -3.83
C LEU A 17 -8.01 1.57 -4.16
N ASN A 18 -8.41 1.34 -5.40
CA ASN A 18 -8.69 -0.01 -5.83
C ASN A 18 -7.37 -0.68 -6.15
N VAL A 19 -7.16 -1.85 -5.63
CA VAL A 19 -5.94 -2.61 -5.86
C VAL A 19 -6.32 -3.93 -6.47
N PHE A 20 -5.69 -4.26 -7.60
CA PHE A 20 -5.87 -5.56 -8.21
C PHE A 20 -4.77 -6.44 -7.66
N LEU A 21 -5.15 -7.47 -6.94
CA LEU A 21 -4.21 -8.38 -6.31
C LEU A 21 -4.21 -9.71 -7.05
N SER A 22 -3.05 -10.29 -7.19
CA SER A 22 -2.93 -11.63 -7.74
C SER A 22 -2.16 -12.51 -6.77
N GLU A 23 -2.69 -13.69 -6.52
CA GLU A 23 -2.03 -14.68 -5.70
C GLU A 23 -2.02 -15.93 -6.57
N GLY A 24 -0.90 -16.26 -7.20
CA GLY A 24 -0.87 -17.32 -8.16
C GLY A 24 -1.80 -17.00 -9.32
N THR A 25 -2.77 -17.85 -9.58
CA THR A 25 -3.72 -17.61 -10.65
C THR A 25 -5.00 -16.95 -10.15
N ALA A 26 -5.13 -16.73 -8.88
CA ALA A 26 -6.33 -16.11 -8.33
C ALA A 26 -6.18 -14.58 -8.38
N HIS A 27 -7.28 -13.90 -8.66
CA HIS A 27 -7.27 -12.45 -8.81
C HIS A 27 -8.39 -11.85 -7.96
N TYR A 28 -8.07 -10.71 -7.35
CA TYR A 28 -9.02 -10.05 -6.47
C TYR A 28 -8.95 -8.54 -6.68
N VAL A 29 -10.04 -7.86 -6.41
CA VAL A 29 -10.05 -6.39 -6.38
C VAL A 29 -10.43 -6.00 -4.96
N VAL A 30 -9.57 -5.25 -4.30
CA VAL A 30 -9.83 -4.83 -2.93
C VAL A 30 -9.51 -3.36 -2.79
N ASP A 31 -10.01 -2.76 -1.74
CA ASP A 31 -9.73 -1.35 -1.47
C ASP A 31 -8.71 -1.22 -0.38
N THR A 32 -7.97 -0.13 -0.41
CA THR A 32 -7.02 0.15 0.66
C THR A 32 -7.69 0.98 1.75
N ALA A 33 -7.16 0.88 2.95
CA ALA A 33 -7.52 1.77 4.04
C ALA A 33 -6.47 2.87 4.13
N ASN A 34 -5.22 2.55 3.87
CA ASN A 34 -4.18 3.55 3.82
C ASN A 34 -3.02 3.04 2.97
N VAL A 35 -2.18 3.95 2.55
CA VAL A 35 -1.09 3.69 1.63
C VAL A 35 0.14 4.46 2.10
N SER A 36 1.31 3.84 1.97
CA SER A 36 2.56 4.53 2.22
C SER A 36 3.53 4.12 1.12
N ASP A 37 4.72 4.67 1.12
CA ASP A 37 5.71 4.29 0.11
C ASP A 37 6.27 2.90 0.35
N ARG A 38 5.98 2.29 1.49
CA ARG A 38 6.48 0.97 1.78
C ARG A 38 5.45 -0.13 1.69
N GLY A 39 4.20 0.22 1.62
CA GLY A 39 3.15 -0.78 1.57
C GLY A 39 1.79 -0.17 1.74
N LEU A 40 0.80 -1.01 1.97
CA LEU A 40 -0.55 -0.52 2.13
C LEU A 40 -1.32 -1.43 3.08
N CYS A 41 -2.41 -0.88 3.60
CA CYS A 41 -3.32 -1.65 4.42
C CYS A 41 -4.59 -1.85 3.65
N LEU A 42 -5.08 -3.07 3.62
CA LEU A 42 -6.29 -3.41 2.89
C LEU A 42 -7.49 -3.32 3.83
N ARG A 43 -8.63 -2.91 3.27
CA ARG A 43 -9.84 -2.92 4.05
C ARG A 43 -10.28 -4.34 4.26
N PRO A 44 -11.11 -4.59 5.23
CA PRO A 44 -11.58 -5.94 5.50
C PRO A 44 -12.23 -6.52 4.27
N THR A 45 -11.72 -7.64 3.84
CA THR A 45 -12.24 -8.33 2.70
C THR A 45 -11.76 -9.77 2.82
N LYS A 46 -11.16 -10.32 1.79
CA LYS A 46 -10.64 -11.63 1.88
C LYS A 46 -9.47 -11.67 2.83
N VAL A 47 -9.37 -12.70 3.62
CA VAL A 47 -8.27 -12.85 4.54
C VAL A 47 -7.14 -13.60 3.85
N PHE A 48 -5.96 -13.01 3.85
CA PHE A 48 -4.77 -13.66 3.32
C PHE A 48 -3.87 -14.00 4.50
N PRO A 49 -3.38 -15.22 4.58
CA PRO A 49 -2.47 -15.56 5.68
C PRO A 49 -1.21 -14.74 5.64
N VAL A 50 -0.64 -14.48 6.80
CA VAL A 50 0.64 -13.78 6.89
C VAL A 50 1.67 -14.59 6.12
N GLY A 51 2.48 -13.91 5.34
CA GLY A 51 3.47 -14.55 4.50
C GLY A 51 3.01 -14.77 3.07
N THR A 52 1.73 -14.53 2.77
CA THR A 52 1.24 -14.67 1.41
C THR A 52 1.93 -13.66 0.51
N GLN A 53 2.40 -14.12 -0.64
CA GLN A 53 3.03 -13.23 -1.60
C GLN A 53 2.00 -12.81 -2.63
N LEU A 54 1.95 -11.52 -2.91
CA LEU A 54 0.95 -10.95 -3.78
C LEU A 54 1.61 -10.08 -4.83
N HIS A 55 0.98 -10.00 -5.99
CA HIS A 55 1.34 -9.02 -6.99
C HIS A 55 0.24 -7.98 -6.96
N LEU A 56 0.62 -6.70 -6.93
CA LEU A 56 -0.35 -5.63 -6.78
C LEU A 56 -0.25 -4.66 -7.94
N VAL A 57 -1.41 -4.24 -8.44
CA VAL A 57 -1.47 -3.21 -9.47
C VAL A 57 -2.47 -2.19 -8.97
N PHE A 58 -2.07 -0.93 -8.88
CA PHE A 58 -2.94 0.10 -8.36
C PHE A 58 -2.51 1.48 -8.84
N GLY A 59 -3.39 2.43 -8.65
CA GLY A 59 -3.11 3.80 -9.03
C GLY A 59 -4.35 4.65 -8.89
N GLN A 60 -4.21 5.92 -9.22
CA GLN A 60 -5.32 6.85 -9.20
C GLN A 60 -4.98 8.00 -10.15
N PRO A 61 -4.95 7.73 -11.45
CA PRO A 61 -4.58 8.76 -12.41
C PRO A 61 -5.52 9.94 -12.34
N PRO A 62 -5.03 11.15 -12.57
CA PRO A 62 -3.65 11.45 -12.93
C PRO A 62 -2.73 11.60 -11.74
N GLU A 63 -3.25 11.65 -10.51
CA GLU A 63 -2.43 11.93 -9.36
C GLU A 63 -1.43 10.82 -9.08
N LEU A 64 -1.79 9.60 -9.36
CA LEU A 64 -0.91 8.47 -9.16
C LEU A 64 -1.02 7.58 -10.39
N PRO A 65 0.00 7.47 -11.19
CA PRO A 65 -0.08 6.59 -12.36
C PRO A 65 -0.26 5.15 -11.92
N ILE A 66 -0.74 4.32 -12.81
CA ILE A 66 -0.90 2.91 -12.49
C ILE A 66 0.50 2.32 -12.32
N LEU A 67 0.70 1.65 -11.21
CA LEU A 67 1.98 1.03 -10.94
C LEU A 67 1.79 -0.38 -10.44
N SER A 68 2.87 -1.13 -10.42
CA SER A 68 2.82 -2.49 -9.94
C SER A 68 3.93 -2.76 -8.95
N ALA A 69 3.67 -3.68 -8.04
CA ALA A 69 4.63 -4.03 -7.02
C ALA A 69 4.40 -5.47 -6.59
N GLN A 70 5.41 -6.04 -5.97
CA GLN A 70 5.26 -7.32 -5.31
C GLN A 70 5.22 -7.03 -3.83
N GLY A 71 4.47 -7.79 -3.10
CA GLY A 71 4.37 -7.57 -1.66
C GLY A 71 4.14 -8.86 -0.90
N ILE A 72 4.21 -8.74 0.40
CA ILE A 72 4.01 -9.89 1.28
C ILE A 72 3.11 -9.43 2.41
N VAL A 73 2.18 -10.28 2.80
CA VAL A 73 1.25 -9.96 3.88
C VAL A 73 1.98 -10.07 5.20
N ARG A 74 2.04 -8.97 5.95
CA ARG A 74 2.74 -8.93 7.23
C ARG A 74 1.82 -9.11 8.41
N TRP A 75 0.55 -8.73 8.28
CA TRP A 75 -0.42 -8.99 9.32
C TRP A 75 -1.79 -9.16 8.65
N SER A 76 -2.65 -9.87 9.30
CA SER A 76 -3.96 -10.17 8.75
C SER A 76 -4.90 -10.48 9.90
N GLU A 77 -6.03 -9.78 9.96
CA GLU A 77 -7.00 -10.03 11.00
C GLU A 77 -8.38 -10.08 10.37
N GLY A 78 -9.06 -11.16 10.56
CA GLY A 78 -10.38 -11.31 9.99
C GLY A 78 -11.27 -10.18 10.46
N GLY A 79 -11.95 -9.55 9.53
CA GLY A 79 -12.83 -8.45 9.88
C GLY A 79 -12.13 -7.11 10.00
N LYS A 80 -10.80 -7.08 9.98
CA LYS A 80 -10.08 -5.82 10.12
C LYS A 80 -9.14 -5.53 8.97
N GLY A 81 -8.96 -6.46 8.06
CA GLY A 81 -8.11 -6.24 6.90
C GLY A 81 -6.73 -6.82 7.07
N GLY A 82 -5.78 -6.28 6.39
CA GLY A 82 -4.43 -6.79 6.44
C GLY A 82 -3.43 -5.76 5.97
N GLY A 83 -2.18 -5.95 6.33
CA GLY A 83 -1.10 -5.08 5.91
C GLY A 83 -0.17 -5.78 4.96
N VAL A 84 0.18 -5.13 3.87
CA VAL A 84 1.05 -5.65 2.85
C VAL A 84 2.27 -4.76 2.77
N GLU A 85 3.44 -5.36 2.83
CA GLU A 85 4.68 -4.63 2.69
C GLU A 85 5.23 -4.92 1.30
N PHE A 86 5.64 -3.90 0.58
CA PHE A 86 6.22 -4.09 -0.75
C PHE A 86 7.58 -4.75 -0.61
N THR A 87 7.81 -5.79 -1.39
CA THR A 87 9.10 -6.46 -1.40
C THR A 87 9.85 -6.12 -2.68
N SER A 88 9.16 -5.66 -3.70
CA SER A 88 9.81 -5.28 -4.94
C SER A 88 8.93 -4.26 -5.67
N ILE A 89 9.51 -3.11 -5.98
CA ILE A 89 8.82 -2.07 -6.72
C ILE A 89 9.91 -1.32 -7.47
N SER A 90 9.64 -0.91 -8.69
CA SER A 90 10.65 -0.22 -9.48
C SER A 90 10.95 1.14 -8.87
N ALA A 91 12.12 1.66 -9.14
CA ALA A 91 12.50 2.97 -8.61
C ALA A 91 11.55 4.05 -9.10
N ASP A 92 11.13 3.99 -10.36
CA ASP A 92 10.21 4.98 -10.89
C ASP A 92 8.85 4.91 -10.20
N ASP A 93 8.34 3.71 -10.01
CA ASP A 93 7.05 3.55 -9.36
C ASP A 93 7.13 3.97 -7.90
N HIS A 94 8.25 3.66 -7.24
CA HIS A 94 8.42 4.06 -5.86
C HIS A 94 8.44 5.58 -5.74
N GLN A 95 9.12 6.26 -6.66
CA GLN A 95 9.16 7.72 -6.63
C GLN A 95 7.78 8.32 -6.89
N ALA A 96 7.03 7.74 -7.80
CA ALA A 96 5.69 8.22 -8.07
C ALA A 96 4.80 8.06 -6.85
N LEU A 97 4.92 6.92 -6.19
CA LEU A 97 4.12 6.66 -5.00
C LEU A 97 4.51 7.60 -3.87
N LEU A 98 5.81 7.82 -3.69
CA LEU A 98 6.28 8.69 -2.64
C LEU A 98 5.78 10.13 -2.86
N ARG A 99 5.81 10.60 -4.10
CA ARG A 99 5.31 11.94 -4.39
C ARG A 99 3.81 12.03 -4.11
N PHE A 100 3.08 10.98 -4.48
CA PHE A 100 1.65 10.98 -4.25
C PHE A 100 1.33 11.04 -2.76
N VAL A 101 1.99 10.20 -1.97
CA VAL A 101 1.74 10.17 -0.54
C VAL A 101 2.10 11.50 0.09
N ASN A 102 3.24 12.06 -0.29
CA ASN A 102 3.67 13.32 0.30
C ASN A 102 2.78 14.48 -0.10
N SER A 103 2.34 14.53 -1.34
CA SER A 103 1.54 15.65 -1.76
C SER A 103 0.11 15.60 -1.22
N GLN A 104 -0.41 14.41 -0.99
CA GLN A 104 -1.78 14.29 -0.52
C GLN A 104 -1.87 14.34 0.99
N SER A 105 -0.82 13.97 1.68
CA SER A 105 -0.91 13.86 3.13
C SER A 105 -0.38 15.05 3.87
N ARG A 106 0.09 16.14 3.14
CA ARG A 106 0.69 17.17 3.79
C ARG A 106 -0.18 18.09 4.25
N PRO A 107 -0.78 18.38 4.67
CA PRO A 107 -1.52 19.29 5.01
C PRO A 107 -1.31 20.00 6.06
N GLU A 108 -1.34 19.76 6.57
CA GLU A 108 -1.33 20.32 7.47
C GLU A 108 -0.51 20.81 7.87
N GLN A 109 -0.03 20.76 7.64
CA GLN A 109 0.84 21.15 8.01
C GLN A 109 0.71 22.17 8.07
N ALA A 110 0.32 22.31 7.94
CA ALA A 110 0.18 23.22 7.97
C ALA A 110 0.20 23.67 8.49
#